data_6613599d6a5dc674f2350d61bebd5a93
#
_entry.id   6613599d6a5dc674f2350d61bebd5a93
#
_cell.length_a   1.000
_cell.length_b   1.000
_cell.length_c   1.000
_cell.angle_alpha   90.00
_cell.angle_beta   90.00
_cell.angle_gamma   90.00
#
_symmetry.space_group_name_H-M   'P 1'
#
loop_
_entity.id
_entity.type
_entity.pdbx_description
1 polymer ?
#
loop_
_entity_poly.entity_id
_entity_poly.type
_entity_poly.pdbx_seq_one_letter_code
_entity_poly.pdbx_strand_id
1 'polypeptide(L)'
;MGRLKGSISPDSWLSGPDPINHKLYVDCQRARAQAWYRGEDWFITEQEYIDLWRQDDRYLKKGRTIESLCMSKIDYELPWTVDNVQIMSRHEHFLQCSKKQRRRRVRYEL
;
A
#
# COMPACT_ATOMS: atom_id res chain seq x y z
N MET A 1 -17.57 11.28 25.20
CA MET A 1 -17.18 11.15 24.78
C MET A 1 -16.79 10.99 23.87
N GLY A 2 -17.20 11.24 23.88
CA GLY A 2 -16.95 11.09 22.72
C GLY A 2 -15.69 10.91 22.27
N ARG A 3 -15.06 11.35 22.86
CA ARG A 3 -13.90 11.23 22.60
C ARG A 3 -13.48 10.07 22.97
N LEU A 4 -13.68 9.19 22.45
CA LEU A 4 -13.16 8.00 22.69
C LEU A 4 -11.78 8.06 22.59
N LYS A 5 -11.10 7.17 23.28
CA LYS A 5 -9.81 7.10 23.15
C LYS A 5 -9.47 6.92 21.81
N GLY A 6 -8.54 7.42 21.27
CA GLY A 6 -8.15 7.34 19.90
C GLY A 6 -8.87 8.31 19.01
N SER A 7 -9.84 8.96 19.54
CA SER A 7 -10.60 9.89 18.76
C SER A 7 -9.87 11.24 18.76
N ILE A 8 -9.51 11.70 17.59
CA ILE A 8 -8.78 12.95 17.43
C ILE A 8 -9.58 13.85 16.53
N SER A 9 -9.64 15.13 16.84
CA SER A 9 -10.35 16.04 15.97
C SER A 9 -9.63 16.15 14.62
N PRO A 10 -10.34 16.37 13.54
CA PRO A 10 -9.71 16.46 12.22
C PRO A 10 -8.59 17.48 12.15
N ASP A 11 -8.68 18.54 12.90
CA ASP A 11 -7.65 19.57 12.90
C ASP A 11 -6.34 19.10 13.49
N SER A 12 -6.37 18.02 14.27
CA SER A 12 -5.18 17.47 14.88
C SER A 12 -4.57 16.32 14.11
N TRP A 13 -5.19 15.90 13.02
CA TRP A 13 -4.66 14.79 12.24
C TRP A 13 -3.34 15.20 11.60
N LEU A 14 -2.39 14.29 11.57
CA LEU A 14 -1.11 14.56 10.92
C LEU A 14 -1.27 14.83 9.44
N SER A 15 -2.30 14.26 8.82
CA SER A 15 -2.57 14.46 7.41
C SER A 15 -3.46 15.68 7.15
N GLY A 16 -3.76 16.47 8.19
CA GLY A 16 -4.64 17.63 8.08
C GLY A 16 -6.10 17.21 8.23
N PRO A 17 -7.03 18.13 8.02
CA PRO A 17 -8.45 17.88 8.29
C PRO A 17 -9.21 17.11 7.21
N ASP A 18 -8.55 16.68 6.15
CA ASP A 18 -9.20 15.96 5.05
C ASP A 18 -9.41 14.50 5.45
N PRO A 19 -10.66 14.00 5.53
CA PRO A 19 -10.90 12.62 5.94
C PRO A 19 -10.28 11.59 4.98
N ILE A 20 -10.21 11.91 3.70
CA ILE A 20 -9.62 11.00 2.72
C ILE A 20 -8.12 10.89 2.97
N ASN A 21 -7.45 12.01 3.17
CA ASN A 21 -6.03 11.98 3.48
C ASN A 21 -5.76 11.26 4.79
N HIS A 22 -6.61 11.45 5.79
CA HIS A 22 -6.43 10.77 7.06
C HIS A 22 -6.57 9.26 6.89
N LYS A 23 -7.57 8.81 6.12
CA LYS A 23 -7.75 7.39 5.88
C LYS A 23 -6.53 6.82 5.17
N LEU A 24 -6.01 7.51 4.18
CA LEU A 24 -4.83 7.05 3.47
C LEU A 24 -3.60 7.04 4.36
N TYR A 25 -3.49 8.01 5.27
CA TYR A 25 -2.42 8.01 6.26
C TYR A 25 -2.47 6.74 7.11
N VAL A 26 -3.64 6.38 7.59
CA VAL A 26 -3.82 5.17 8.40
C VAL A 26 -3.48 3.92 7.56
N ASP A 27 -3.93 3.89 6.31
CA ASP A 27 -3.63 2.78 5.43
C ASP A 27 -2.12 2.64 5.21
N CYS A 28 -1.41 3.75 5.11
CA CYS A 28 0.04 3.75 4.97
C CYS A 28 0.71 3.13 6.21
N GLN A 29 0.23 3.50 7.40
CA GLN A 29 0.79 2.93 8.62
C GLN A 29 0.59 1.42 8.68
N ARG A 30 -0.57 0.95 8.25
CA ARG A 30 -0.85 -0.48 8.21
C ARG A 30 0.04 -1.21 7.21
N ALA A 31 0.21 -0.62 6.02
CA ALA A 31 1.06 -1.22 5.00
C ALA A 31 2.50 -1.31 5.47
N ARG A 32 2.97 -0.26 6.12
CA ARG A 32 4.33 -0.25 6.67
C ARG A 32 4.50 -1.33 7.73
N ALA A 33 3.51 -1.49 8.60
CA ALA A 33 3.56 -2.52 9.63
C ALA A 33 3.60 -3.91 9.02
N GLN A 34 2.84 -4.14 7.95
CA GLN A 34 2.85 -5.44 7.28
C GLN A 34 4.19 -5.71 6.61
N ALA A 35 4.80 -4.69 6.00
CA ALA A 35 6.13 -4.85 5.41
C ALA A 35 7.15 -5.20 6.49
N TRP A 36 7.05 -4.53 7.63
CA TRP A 36 7.95 -4.80 8.74
C TRP A 36 7.82 -6.25 9.21
N TYR A 37 6.58 -6.74 9.30
CA TYR A 37 6.33 -8.12 9.70
C TYR A 37 6.97 -9.12 8.75
N ARG A 38 7.01 -8.79 7.46
CA ARG A 38 7.61 -9.67 6.47
C ARG A 38 9.12 -9.47 6.33
N GLY A 39 9.71 -8.59 7.13
CA GLY A 39 11.13 -8.31 7.04
C GLY A 39 11.52 -7.47 5.84
N GLU A 40 10.59 -6.70 5.31
CA GLU A 40 10.84 -5.85 4.15
C GLU A 40 11.08 -4.42 4.59
N ASP A 41 12.02 -3.74 3.95
CA ASP A 41 12.30 -2.34 4.27
C ASP A 41 11.28 -1.41 3.65
N TRP A 42 10.93 -0.36 4.37
CA TRP A 42 9.89 0.58 3.94
C TRP A 42 10.43 2.00 4.02
N PHE A 43 10.49 2.68 2.89
CA PHE A 43 11.00 4.04 2.79
C PHE A 43 10.01 5.00 2.15
N ILE A 44 8.74 4.63 2.09
CA ILE A 44 7.70 5.51 1.54
C ILE A 44 7.17 6.40 2.66
N THR A 45 7.17 7.71 2.44
CA THR A 45 6.62 8.62 3.44
C THR A 45 5.09 8.61 3.32
N GLU A 46 4.42 9.07 4.38
CA GLU A 46 2.97 9.14 4.38
C GLU A 46 2.47 10.07 3.26
N GLN A 47 3.17 11.16 3.02
CA GLN A 47 2.76 12.08 1.97
C GLN A 47 2.91 11.44 0.59
N GLU A 48 3.98 10.71 0.37
CA GLU A 48 4.19 10.00 -0.90
C GLU A 48 3.09 8.97 -1.11
N TYR A 49 2.72 8.25 -0.07
CA TYR A 49 1.66 7.26 -0.14
C TYR A 49 0.32 7.91 -0.48
N ILE A 50 0.00 9.01 0.19
CA ILE A 50 -1.24 9.73 -0.04
C ILE A 50 -1.28 10.24 -1.49
N ASP A 51 -0.19 10.81 -1.96
CA ASP A 51 -0.11 11.35 -3.32
C ASP A 51 -0.32 10.25 -4.36
N LEU A 52 0.28 9.08 -4.13
CA LEU A 52 0.10 7.95 -5.04
C LEU A 52 -1.37 7.56 -5.18
N TRP A 53 -2.06 7.48 -4.07
CA TRP A 53 -3.45 7.03 -4.09
C TRP A 53 -4.43 8.11 -4.51
N ARG A 54 -4.08 9.38 -4.33
CA ARG A 54 -4.97 10.45 -4.78
C ARG A 54 -4.77 10.79 -6.24
N GLN A 55 -3.70 10.36 -6.85
CA GLN A 55 -3.48 10.57 -8.28
C GLN A 55 -4.59 9.86 -9.06
N ASP A 56 -5.29 10.58 -9.93
CA ASP A 56 -6.39 10.03 -10.74
C ASP A 56 -7.46 9.36 -9.89
N ASP A 57 -7.62 9.82 -8.64
CA ASP A 57 -8.65 9.32 -7.72
C ASP A 57 -8.57 7.82 -7.51
N ARG A 58 -7.37 7.27 -7.52
CA ARG A 58 -7.17 5.82 -7.34
C ARG A 58 -7.75 5.31 -6.04
N TYR A 59 -7.77 6.15 -5.00
CA TYR A 59 -8.27 5.73 -3.69
C TYR A 59 -9.72 5.26 -3.75
N LEU A 60 -10.49 5.72 -4.74
CA LEU A 60 -11.89 5.30 -4.87
C LEU A 60 -12.00 3.84 -5.28
N LYS A 61 -10.96 3.28 -5.89
CA LYS A 61 -10.96 1.90 -6.34
C LYS A 61 -10.14 0.98 -5.45
N LYS A 62 -9.60 1.51 -4.37
CA LYS A 62 -8.82 0.73 -3.43
C LYS A 62 -9.74 -0.24 -2.69
N GLY A 63 -9.37 -1.50 -2.56
CA GLY A 63 -10.24 -2.44 -1.88
C GLY A 63 -9.71 -3.87 -1.94
N ARG A 64 -10.59 -4.80 -1.70
CA ARG A 64 -10.23 -6.22 -1.60
C ARG A 64 -10.80 -7.09 -2.69
N THR A 65 -11.64 -6.55 -3.57
CA THR A 65 -12.18 -7.36 -4.65
C THR A 65 -11.13 -7.53 -5.73
N ILE A 66 -11.37 -8.48 -6.62
CA ILE A 66 -10.41 -8.78 -7.67
C ILE A 66 -10.21 -7.61 -8.63
N GLU A 67 -11.19 -6.76 -8.75
CA GLU A 67 -11.10 -5.58 -9.61
C GLU A 67 -10.58 -4.35 -8.90
N SER A 68 -10.43 -4.42 -7.58
CA SER A 68 -9.95 -3.29 -6.81
C SER A 68 -8.46 -3.06 -7.04
N LEU A 69 -8.01 -1.83 -6.80
CA LEU A 69 -6.60 -1.49 -6.95
C LEU A 69 -5.83 -1.80 -5.68
N CYS A 70 -4.60 -2.18 -5.84
CA CYS A 70 -3.68 -2.40 -4.72
C CYS A 70 -2.29 -1.92 -5.12
N MET A 71 -1.44 -1.73 -4.12
CA MET A 71 -0.07 -1.29 -4.34
C MET A 71 0.85 -2.49 -4.30
N SER A 72 1.77 -2.56 -5.25
CA SER A 72 2.69 -3.68 -5.38
C SER A 72 4.09 -3.18 -5.69
N LYS A 73 5.11 -3.94 -5.35
CA LYS A 73 6.47 -3.60 -5.74
C LYS A 73 6.70 -3.93 -7.20
N ILE A 74 7.50 -3.12 -7.86
CA ILE A 74 7.94 -3.40 -9.22
C ILE A 74 9.01 -4.49 -9.17
N ASP A 75 10.03 -4.29 -8.34
CA ASP A 75 11.08 -5.29 -8.12
C ASP A 75 10.95 -5.80 -6.68
N TYR A 76 10.60 -7.06 -6.53
CA TYR A 76 10.29 -7.64 -5.23
C TYR A 76 11.52 -7.78 -4.34
N GLU A 77 12.70 -7.70 -4.91
CA GLU A 77 13.94 -7.83 -4.14
C GLU A 77 14.43 -6.49 -3.59
N LEU A 78 13.86 -5.40 -4.03
CA LEU A 78 14.23 -4.08 -3.55
C LEU A 78 13.23 -3.58 -2.50
N PRO A 79 13.65 -2.60 -1.69
CA PRO A 79 12.74 -2.09 -0.66
C PRO A 79 11.53 -1.37 -1.23
N TRP A 80 10.58 -1.09 -0.35
CA TRP A 80 9.42 -0.29 -0.69
C TRP A 80 9.85 1.18 -0.78
N THR A 81 9.94 1.69 -2.00
CA THR A 81 10.21 3.11 -2.25
C THR A 81 9.19 3.61 -3.25
N VAL A 82 9.04 4.91 -3.34
CA VAL A 82 8.06 5.49 -4.27
C VAL A 82 8.43 5.13 -5.72
N ASP A 83 9.70 4.90 -6.00
CA ASP A 83 10.15 4.55 -7.35
C ASP A 83 10.00 3.06 -7.63
N ASN A 84 9.74 2.26 -6.62
CA ASN A 84 9.67 0.81 -6.77
C ASN A 84 8.26 0.27 -6.50
N VAL A 85 7.23 1.10 -6.59
CA VAL A 85 5.86 0.65 -6.39
C VAL A 85 5.01 1.04 -7.57
N GLN A 86 3.94 0.30 -7.75
CA GLN A 86 2.95 0.58 -8.79
C GLN A 86 1.58 0.23 -8.25
N ILE A 87 0.57 0.91 -8.78
CA ILE A 87 -0.81 0.64 -8.42
C ILE A 87 -1.41 -0.17 -9.55
N MET A 88 -1.99 -1.30 -9.22
CA MET A 88 -2.56 -2.19 -10.23
C MET A 88 -3.79 -2.88 -9.64
N SER A 89 -4.57 -3.55 -10.47
CA SER A 89 -5.70 -4.31 -9.97
C SER A 89 -5.17 -5.52 -9.20
N ARG A 90 -5.98 -6.01 -8.28
CA ARG A 90 -5.59 -7.20 -7.52
C ARG A 90 -5.47 -8.42 -8.43
N HIS A 91 -6.25 -8.46 -9.50
CA HIS A 91 -6.14 -9.53 -10.49
C HIS A 91 -4.76 -9.53 -11.15
N GLU A 92 -4.30 -8.36 -11.59
CA GLU A 92 -2.97 -8.25 -12.18
C GLU A 92 -1.88 -8.60 -11.20
N HIS A 93 -2.03 -8.18 -9.97
CA HIS A 93 -1.06 -8.48 -8.92
C HIS A 93 -0.97 -9.99 -8.69
N PHE A 94 -2.12 -10.66 -8.65
CA PHE A 94 -2.15 -12.11 -8.49
C PHE A 94 -1.41 -12.81 -9.63
N LEU A 95 -1.65 -12.38 -10.86
CA LEU A 95 -0.98 -12.98 -12.02
C LEU A 95 0.54 -12.78 -11.95
N GLN A 96 0.98 -11.61 -11.52
CA GLN A 96 2.40 -11.34 -11.36
C GLN A 96 3.04 -12.26 -10.33
N CYS A 97 2.39 -12.43 -9.20
CA CYS A 97 2.91 -13.29 -8.14
C CYS A 97 3.00 -14.75 -8.61
N SER A 98 1.99 -15.22 -9.35
CA SER A 98 2.00 -16.58 -9.87
C SER A 98 3.15 -16.80 -10.83
N LYS A 99 3.41 -15.84 -11.70
CA LYS A 99 4.53 -15.95 -12.64
C LYS A 99 5.86 -16.00 -11.92
N LYS A 100 5.99 -15.19 -10.88
CA LYS A 100 7.23 -15.16 -10.12
C LYS A 100 7.48 -16.49 -9.43
N GLN A 101 6.44 -17.09 -8.88
CA GLN A 101 6.56 -18.37 -8.23
C GLN A 101 6.95 -19.48 -9.21
N ARG A 102 6.38 -19.45 -10.42
CA ARG A 102 6.75 -20.43 -11.43
C ARG A 102 8.22 -20.33 -11.80
N ARG A 103 8.73 -19.12 -11.96
CA ARG A 103 10.14 -18.93 -12.26
C ARG A 103 11.04 -19.52 -11.18
N ARG A 104 10.67 -19.32 -9.94
CA ARG A 104 11.45 -19.88 -8.84
C ARG A 104 11.46 -21.41 -8.88
N ARG A 105 10.31 -22.01 -9.16
CA ARG A 105 10.26 -23.46 -9.25
C ARG A 105 11.18 -23.99 -10.32
N VAL A 106 11.13 -23.39 -11.51
CA VAL A 106 11.99 -23.81 -12.60
C VAL A 106 13.46 -23.76 -12.17
N ARG A 107 13.83 -22.72 -11.47
CA ARG A 107 15.20 -22.59 -11.01
C ARG A 107 15.62 -23.72 -10.09
N TYR A 108 14.73 -24.13 -9.20
CA TYR A 108 15.08 -25.18 -8.26
C TYR A 108 15.12 -26.55 -8.89
N GLU A 109 14.45 -26.75 -9.99
CA GLU A 109 14.45 -28.02 -10.66
C GLU A 109 15.69 -28.24 -11.52
N LEU A 110 16.46 -27.23 -11.74
CA LEU A 110 17.69 -27.36 -12.47
C LEU A 110 18.82 -27.86 -11.58
#